data_787035292c8b8314ab4250b935c85773
#
_entry.id   787035292c8b8314ab4250b935c85773
#
_cell.length_a   1.000
_cell.length_b   1.000
_cell.length_c   1.000
_cell.angle_alpha   90.00
_cell.angle_beta   90.00
_cell.angle_gamma   90.00
#
_symmetry.space_group_name_H-M   'P 1'
#
loop_
_entity.id
_entity.type
_entity.pdbx_description
1 polymer ?
#
loop_
_entity_poly.entity_id
_entity_poly.type
_entity_poly.pdbx_seq_one_letter_code
_entity_poly.pdbx_strand_id
1 'polypeptide(L)'
;MNRRASLERSIRLALTAALLGTAPLHAETIKVTIDNFTFTPAEVTVKVGDTVTWTNHDDIPHTVVSAGKYRSKTLDTDDSFSFTFAAAGDYKYFCSLHPHMTGMVKVE
;
A
#
# COMPACT_ATOMS: atom_id res chain seq x y z
N MET A 1 16.33 -46.46 9.40
CA MET A 1 16.40 -45.71 9.21
C MET A 1 16.31 -44.87 9.07
N ASN A 2 16.00 -44.90 9.30
CA ASN A 2 16.01 -43.76 9.27
C ASN A 2 15.69 -42.96 9.17
N ARG A 3 15.34 -43.05 9.50
CA ARG A 3 15.12 -42.18 9.57
C ARG A 3 14.70 -41.37 9.60
N ARG A 4 14.51 -41.70 9.86
CA ARG A 4 14.19 -40.85 10.05
C ARG A 4 13.88 -40.03 10.10
N ALA A 5 13.70 -40.39 10.34
CA ALA A 5 13.51 -39.36 10.52
C ALA A 5 13.07 -38.76 10.39
N SER A 6 12.93 -39.07 10.56
CA SER A 6 12.63 -38.09 10.60
C SER A 6 12.14 -37.39 10.54
N LEU A 7 11.80 -37.74 10.75
CA LEU A 7 11.51 -36.74 10.86
C LEU A 7 11.25 -36.06 10.86
N GLU A 8 11.24 -36.38 11.12
CA GLU A 8 11.24 -35.43 11.27
C GLU A 8 11.03 -34.65 11.04
N ARG A 9 10.88 -35.12 11.25
CA ARG A 9 10.78 -34.13 11.20
C ARG A 9 10.27 -33.40 11.01
N SER A 10 10.05 -33.74 11.24
CA SER A 10 9.75 -32.69 11.26
C SER A 10 9.33 -32.02 11.22
N ILE A 11 9.00 -32.32 11.54
CA ILE A 11 8.84 -31.37 11.65
C ILE A 11 8.78 -30.68 11.60
N ARG A 12 8.64 -30.93 11.81
CA ARG A 12 8.76 -29.91 11.89
C ARG A 12 8.57 -29.13 11.70
N LEU A 13 8.31 -29.24 11.91
CA LEU A 13 8.23 -28.06 11.88
C LEU A 13 7.96 -27.30 11.87
N ALA A 14 7.81 -27.58 12.22
CA ALA A 14 7.64 -26.46 12.30
C ALA A 14 7.39 -25.84 12.40
N LEU A 15 7.13 -25.97 12.69
CA LEU A 15 6.99 -24.95 12.81
C LEU A 15 7.10 -24.21 12.86
N THR A 16 7.05 -24.38 13.10
CA THR A 16 7.22 -23.27 13.19
C THR A 16 7.12 -22.49 13.17
N ALA A 17 6.88 -22.57 13.49
CA ALA A 17 6.74 -21.47 13.52
C ALA A 17 6.65 -20.84 13.51
N ALA A 18 6.49 -20.80 13.73
CA ALA A 18 6.41 -19.86 13.66
C ALA A 18 6.24 -19.32 13.59
N LEU A 19 5.99 -19.22 13.61
CA LEU A 19 5.82 -18.37 13.42
C LEU A 19 5.68 -17.72 13.33
N LEU A 20 5.45 -17.56 13.49
CA LEU A 20 5.14 -16.90 13.28
C LEU A 20 5.13 -15.87 13.05
N GLY A 21 5.08 -16.04 12.65
CA GLY A 21 4.92 -14.99 11.71
C GLY A 21 4.32 -13.75 12.23
N THR A 22 4.92 -12.76 11.92
CA THR A 22 4.57 -11.45 12.35
C THR A 22 4.16 -10.60 11.18
N ALA A 23 4.41 -11.04 9.98
CA ALA A 23 3.97 -10.35 8.80
C ALA A 23 2.46 -10.56 8.65
N PRO A 24 1.72 -9.55 8.17
CA PRO A 24 0.33 -9.75 7.86
C PRO A 24 0.20 -10.85 6.82
N LEU A 25 -0.72 -11.77 7.06
CA LEU A 25 -0.95 -12.87 6.14
C LEU A 25 -1.62 -12.38 4.86
N HIS A 26 -2.29 -11.22 4.93
CA HIS A 26 -3.09 -10.71 3.85
C HIS A 26 -2.83 -9.23 3.65
N ALA A 27 -1.61 -8.91 3.22
CA ALA A 27 -1.34 -7.56 2.76
C ALA A 27 -2.15 -7.33 1.50
N GLU A 28 -2.85 -6.21 1.45
CA GLU A 28 -3.77 -5.91 0.37
C GLU A 28 -3.28 -4.72 -0.43
N THR A 29 -3.77 -4.63 -1.67
CA THR A 29 -3.58 -3.47 -2.51
C THR A 29 -4.92 -2.78 -2.63
N ILE A 30 -4.97 -1.53 -2.21
CA ILE A 30 -6.16 -0.69 -2.26
C ILE A 30 -5.97 0.30 -3.41
N LYS A 31 -7.00 0.45 -4.23
CA LYS A 31 -6.93 1.28 -5.42
C LYS A 31 -7.64 2.60 -5.20
N VAL A 32 -6.99 3.68 -5.61
CA VAL A 32 -7.56 5.03 -5.64
C VAL A 32 -7.51 5.51 -7.08
N THR A 33 -8.61 6.02 -7.56
CA THR A 33 -8.72 6.55 -8.91
C THR A 33 -8.58 8.07 -8.86
N ILE A 34 -7.82 8.62 -9.79
CA ILE A 34 -7.72 10.06 -10.00
C ILE A 34 -8.50 10.36 -11.26
N ASP A 35 -9.59 11.12 -11.13
CA ASP A 35 -10.42 11.46 -12.27
C ASP A 35 -11.19 12.72 -11.95
N ASN A 36 -11.37 13.57 -12.94
CA ASN A 36 -12.11 14.81 -12.79
C ASN A 36 -11.58 15.64 -11.60
N PHE A 37 -10.24 15.76 -11.52
CA PHE A 37 -9.56 16.53 -10.46
C PHE A 37 -9.91 16.04 -9.05
N THR A 38 -10.16 14.73 -8.89
CA THR A 38 -10.62 14.18 -7.62
C THR A 38 -9.95 12.85 -7.36
N PHE A 39 -9.56 12.61 -6.10
CA PHE A 39 -9.11 11.29 -5.64
C PHE A 39 -10.34 10.53 -5.15
N THR A 40 -10.57 9.33 -5.69
CA THR A 40 -11.75 8.54 -5.33
C THR A 40 -11.33 7.11 -4.96
N PRO A 41 -11.60 6.65 -3.75
CA PRO A 41 -12.17 7.41 -2.64
C PRO A 41 -11.15 8.42 -2.11
N ALA A 42 -11.63 9.52 -1.56
CA ALA A 42 -10.74 10.57 -1.05
C ALA A 42 -10.06 10.13 0.24
N GLU A 43 -10.68 9.24 0.99
CA GLU A 43 -10.14 8.75 2.25
C GLU A 43 -10.22 7.24 2.26
N VAL A 44 -9.09 6.57 2.57
CA VAL A 44 -9.06 5.11 2.70
C VAL A 44 -8.42 4.76 4.04
N THR A 45 -8.87 3.65 4.63
CA THR A 45 -8.28 3.08 5.83
C THR A 45 -7.64 1.76 5.45
N VAL A 46 -6.36 1.62 5.80
CA VAL A 46 -5.58 0.44 5.44
C VAL A 46 -4.83 -0.04 6.67
N LYS A 47 -4.15 -1.16 6.55
CA LYS A 47 -3.35 -1.73 7.63
C LYS A 47 -1.88 -1.58 7.29
N VAL A 48 -1.05 -1.59 8.32
CA VAL A 48 0.40 -1.64 8.13
C VAL A 48 0.73 -2.82 7.22
N GLY A 49 1.53 -2.57 6.20
CA GLY A 49 1.90 -3.57 5.20
C GLY A 49 1.08 -3.50 3.92
N ASP A 50 -0.03 -2.79 3.95
CA ASP A 50 -0.85 -2.63 2.75
C ASP A 50 -0.23 -1.63 1.79
N THR A 51 -0.60 -1.77 0.53
CA THR A 51 -0.16 -0.89 -0.55
C THR A 51 -1.36 -0.14 -1.10
N VAL A 52 -1.20 1.16 -1.34
CA VAL A 52 -2.20 1.94 -2.05
C VAL A 52 -1.64 2.26 -3.43
N THR A 53 -2.48 2.06 -4.44
CA THR A 53 -2.12 2.36 -5.83
C THR A 53 -3.09 3.41 -6.36
N TRP A 54 -2.52 4.53 -6.79
CA TRP A 54 -3.27 5.62 -7.43
C TRP A 54 -3.08 5.48 -8.93
N THR A 55 -4.17 5.56 -9.69
CA THR A 55 -4.13 5.53 -11.15
C THR A 55 -4.83 6.76 -11.69
N ASN A 56 -4.15 7.48 -12.56
CA ASN A 56 -4.70 8.69 -13.17
C ASN A 56 -5.53 8.33 -14.40
N HIS A 57 -6.83 8.59 -14.33
CA HIS A 57 -7.72 8.40 -15.47
C HIS A 57 -8.13 9.72 -16.11
N ASP A 58 -7.61 10.85 -15.60
CA ASP A 58 -7.83 12.14 -16.25
C ASP A 58 -6.99 12.27 -17.51
N ASP A 59 -7.38 13.17 -18.37
CA ASP A 59 -6.60 13.49 -19.57
C ASP A 59 -5.60 14.63 -19.32
N ILE A 60 -5.41 15.00 -18.06
CA ILE A 60 -4.39 15.96 -17.63
C ILE A 60 -3.53 15.33 -16.54
N PRO A 61 -2.28 15.80 -16.38
CA PRO A 61 -1.37 15.19 -15.42
C PRO A 61 -1.71 15.56 -13.97
N HIS A 62 -1.40 14.64 -13.07
CA HIS A 62 -1.57 14.83 -11.62
C HIS A 62 -0.37 14.23 -10.89
N THR A 63 -0.25 14.57 -9.61
CA THR A 63 0.75 13.98 -8.71
C THR A 63 0.08 13.52 -7.43
N VAL A 64 0.81 12.70 -6.66
CA VAL A 64 0.38 12.26 -5.33
C VAL A 64 1.52 12.57 -4.38
N VAL A 65 1.30 13.48 -3.44
CA VAL A 65 2.35 13.96 -2.55
C VAL A 65 1.86 13.97 -1.12
N SER A 66 2.56 13.27 -0.23
CA SER A 66 2.36 13.36 1.21
C SER A 66 3.65 13.92 1.79
N ALA A 67 3.58 15.15 2.29
CA ALA A 67 4.75 15.92 2.65
C ALA A 67 5.65 15.16 3.63
N GLY A 68 6.91 15.00 3.25
CA GLY A 68 7.88 14.31 4.09
C GLY A 68 7.73 12.80 4.13
N LYS A 69 6.78 12.24 3.40
CA LYS A 69 6.50 10.81 3.44
C LYS A 69 6.71 10.15 2.09
N TYR A 70 6.03 10.62 1.07
CA TYR A 70 6.20 10.06 -0.28
C TYR A 70 5.78 11.10 -1.33
N ARG A 71 6.24 10.86 -2.54
CA ARG A 71 5.95 11.74 -3.67
C ARG A 71 6.00 10.93 -4.94
N SER A 72 4.95 11.01 -5.74
CA SER A 72 4.97 10.41 -7.06
C SER A 72 5.70 11.34 -8.03
N LYS A 73 6.14 10.79 -9.15
CA LYS A 73 6.42 11.61 -10.32
C LYS A 73 5.09 12.11 -10.87
N THR A 74 5.15 12.94 -11.89
CA THR A 74 3.95 13.35 -12.62
C THR A 74 3.34 12.14 -13.28
N LEU A 75 2.04 11.94 -13.07
CA LEU A 75 1.28 10.84 -13.63
C LEU A 75 0.47 11.35 -14.80
N ASP A 76 0.79 10.87 -15.99
CA ASP A 76 -0.02 11.11 -17.18
C ASP A 76 -1.20 10.16 -17.18
N THR A 77 -2.08 10.28 -18.18
CA THR A 77 -3.24 9.40 -18.28
C THR A 77 -2.79 7.95 -18.26
N ASP A 78 -3.44 7.15 -17.42
CA ASP A 78 -3.22 5.72 -17.20
C ASP A 78 -1.93 5.37 -16.46
N ASP A 79 -1.15 6.38 -16.06
CA ASP A 79 0.00 6.13 -15.18
C ASP A 79 -0.46 5.85 -13.76
N SER A 80 0.33 5.08 -13.04
CA SER A 80 0.04 4.70 -11.65
C SER A 80 1.24 4.95 -10.76
N PHE A 81 0.95 5.13 -9.46
CA PHE A 81 1.93 5.24 -8.41
C PHE A 81 1.46 4.38 -7.24
N SER A 82 2.38 3.64 -6.65
CA SER A 82 2.07 2.78 -5.49
C SER A 82 3.00 3.10 -4.34
N PHE A 83 2.46 2.98 -3.13
CA PHE A 83 3.26 3.14 -1.92
C PHE A 83 2.79 2.13 -0.88
N THR A 84 3.74 1.44 -0.25
CA THR A 84 3.45 0.46 0.81
C THR A 84 3.70 1.14 2.16
N PHE A 85 2.71 1.06 3.05
CA PHE A 85 2.72 1.77 4.32
C PHE A 85 3.29 0.88 5.42
N ALA A 86 4.45 1.26 5.95
CA ALA A 86 5.16 0.47 6.96
C ALA A 86 4.84 0.90 8.38
N ALA A 87 4.17 2.03 8.57
CA ALA A 87 3.90 2.57 9.91
C ALA A 87 2.48 3.12 9.98
N ALA A 88 1.85 2.93 11.13
CA ALA A 88 0.52 3.48 11.39
C ALA A 88 0.57 5.00 11.44
N GLY A 89 -0.54 5.63 11.12
CA GLY A 89 -0.65 7.09 11.14
C GLY A 89 -1.61 7.59 10.09
N ASP A 90 -1.79 8.90 10.08
CA ASP A 90 -2.62 9.58 9.09
C ASP A 90 -1.70 10.25 8.08
N TYR A 91 -1.88 9.89 6.82
CA TYR A 91 -1.04 10.39 5.72
C TYR A 91 -1.91 11.22 4.79
N LYS A 92 -1.96 12.53 5.06
CA LYS A 92 -2.64 13.46 4.17
C LYS A 92 -1.82 13.63 2.92
N TYR A 93 -2.49 13.73 1.78
CA TYR A 93 -1.79 13.92 0.52
C TYR A 93 -2.57 14.87 -0.39
N PHE A 94 -1.90 15.33 -1.41
CA PHE A 94 -2.49 16.30 -2.34
C PHE A 94 -1.80 16.18 -3.70
N CYS A 95 -2.36 16.85 -4.68
CA CYS A 95 -1.75 16.99 -5.99
C CYS A 95 -0.98 18.31 -6.03
N SER A 96 0.33 18.25 -6.30
CA SER A 96 1.16 19.46 -6.29
C SER A 96 0.84 20.39 -7.46
N LEU A 97 0.23 19.87 -8.51
CA LEU A 97 -0.18 20.67 -9.66
C LEU A 97 -1.55 21.33 -9.45
N HIS A 98 -2.36 20.76 -8.56
CA HIS A 98 -3.72 21.22 -8.26
C HIS A 98 -3.93 21.08 -6.76
N PRO A 99 -3.40 22.01 -5.94
CA PRO A 99 -3.33 21.80 -4.48
C PRO A 99 -4.67 21.63 -3.75
N HIS A 100 -5.76 21.97 -4.39
CA HIS A 100 -7.08 21.74 -3.78
C HIS A 100 -7.52 20.28 -3.87
N MET A 101 -6.86 19.47 -4.71
CA MET A 101 -7.11 18.04 -4.75
C MET A 101 -6.41 17.41 -3.57
N THR A 102 -7.16 16.88 -2.62
CA THR A 102 -6.60 16.30 -1.40
C THR A 102 -7.21 14.94 -1.11
N GLY A 103 -6.49 14.15 -0.33
CA GLY A 103 -6.96 12.87 0.13
C GLY A 103 -6.26 12.50 1.42
N MET A 104 -6.59 11.33 1.93
CA MET A 104 -5.97 10.82 3.14
C MET A 104 -5.92 9.31 3.13
N VAL A 105 -4.77 8.75 3.56
CA VAL A 105 -4.64 7.33 3.87
C VAL A 105 -4.48 7.23 5.39
N LYS A 106 -5.41 6.52 6.01
CA LYS A 106 -5.36 6.26 7.45
C LYS A 106 -4.83 4.84 7.62
N VAL A 107 -3.68 4.70 8.28
CA VAL A 107 -3.01 3.41 8.46
C VAL A 107 -3.14 2.99 9.91
N GLU A 108 -3.69 1.82 10.14
CA GLU A 108 -3.94 1.29 11.49
C GLU A 108 -3.03 0.13 11.86
#